data_5a7c5645bb4240c30e9d5db089441b33
#
_entry.id   5a7c5645bb4240c30e9d5db089441b33
#
_cell.length_a   1.000
_cell.length_b   1.000
_cell.length_c   1.000
_cell.angle_alpha   90.00
_cell.angle_beta   90.00
_cell.angle_gamma   90.00
#
_symmetry.space_group_name_H-M   'P 1'
#
loop_
_entity.id
_entity.type
_entity.pdbx_description
1 polymer ?
#
loop_
_entity_poly.entity_id
_entity_poly.type
_entity_poly.pdbx_seq_one_letter_code
_entity_poly.pdbx_strand_id
1 'polypeptide(L)'
;MTELPDRAVGDARTSDFGWNLLTDLTDIGNRMAGSTGERRGAERVVEAFEAAGLRNAGLDEFEIPGWWRGESSLSVSGAVERHHENSHEVIALPGTPSGEVTAPIVDVGDGTDEAFAAAEEELEGAVAMASSRTPDSHDRWIHRMEKYVAAAERGAVGFVFRNHIEGALPPTGEIGYHNRPGPIPAVGVSKEVGDRLSRLAGDPEGDEPTVSLDVDCRNEPTTSVNAVAEVGPDTEEAVYLTAHVDAHDVSDGANDNGAGSALVAEVGRLLATVEGDLDTRVRLVTFGSEEIGLWGAYHTAETTPEEEIACVVNLDGACSSRNLRVGTNGFEGMRSTFEAVADAFDAPLTTGETISPHGDQWAFVQEGVPAVMASTTSDQSGRGWGHTHADTLDKLDSRDLREVATLVTAAVNRFATGGVEAEHRSRESIRDAIDEGYVEELKTGGRWPYEE
;
A
#
# COMPACT_ATOMS: atom_id res chain seq x y z
N MET A 1 -7.68 -4.60 33.10
CA MET A 1 -6.94 -4.43 31.84
C MET A 1 -5.46 -4.60 32.14
N THR A 2 -4.85 -5.62 31.63
CA THR A 2 -3.40 -5.84 31.78
C THR A 2 -2.68 -4.77 30.94
N GLU A 3 -2.05 -3.81 31.65
CA GLU A 3 -1.18 -2.83 30.98
C GLU A 3 0.12 -3.51 30.59
N LEU A 4 0.73 -3.06 29.50
CA LEU A 4 2.05 -3.54 29.10
C LEU A 4 3.04 -3.27 30.26
N PRO A 5 3.80 -4.28 30.75
CA PRO A 5 4.72 -4.07 31.87
C PRO A 5 5.78 -3.03 31.57
N ASP A 6 6.15 -2.20 32.57
CA ASP A 6 7.18 -1.14 32.43
C ASP A 6 8.49 -1.64 31.81
N ARG A 7 8.88 -2.91 32.07
CA ARG A 7 10.07 -3.52 31.49
C ARG A 7 9.96 -3.68 29.97
N ALA A 8 8.76 -4.06 29.46
CA ALA A 8 8.53 -4.22 28.03
C ALA A 8 8.50 -2.86 27.33
N VAL A 9 7.89 -1.84 27.96
CA VAL A 9 7.95 -0.44 27.49
C VAL A 9 9.40 0.08 27.45
N GLY A 10 10.18 -0.17 28.49
CA GLY A 10 11.60 0.20 28.55
C GLY A 10 12.44 -0.49 27.49
N ASP A 11 12.17 -1.76 27.22
CA ASP A 11 12.82 -2.55 26.17
C ASP A 11 12.45 -2.00 24.77
N ALA A 12 11.17 -1.79 24.47
CA ALA A 12 10.71 -1.19 23.21
C ALA A 12 11.42 0.13 22.90
N ARG A 13 11.56 1.00 23.88
CA ARG A 13 12.16 2.34 23.73
C ARG A 13 13.68 2.34 23.54
N THR A 14 14.36 1.22 23.83
CA THR A 14 15.81 1.09 23.75
C THR A 14 16.30 0.04 22.75
N SER A 15 15.38 -0.73 22.17
CA SER A 15 15.67 -1.76 21.19
C SER A 15 16.15 -1.15 19.86
N ASP A 16 17.12 -1.80 19.25
CA ASP A 16 17.51 -1.55 17.85
C ASP A 16 17.07 -2.71 16.93
N PHE A 17 16.35 -3.71 17.45
CA PHE A 17 16.00 -4.92 16.71
C PHE A 17 15.17 -4.61 15.45
N GLY A 18 14.06 -3.89 15.60
CA GLY A 18 13.22 -3.51 14.45
C GLY A 18 13.96 -2.58 13.48
N TRP A 19 14.76 -1.62 13.98
CA TRP A 19 15.53 -0.73 13.11
C TRP A 19 16.62 -1.47 12.32
N ASN A 20 17.29 -2.45 12.92
CA ASN A 20 18.26 -3.26 12.22
C ASN A 20 17.59 -4.11 11.12
N LEU A 21 16.41 -4.71 11.40
CA LEU A 21 15.64 -5.43 10.39
C LEU A 21 15.21 -4.51 9.25
N LEU A 22 14.71 -3.31 9.56
CA LEU A 22 14.35 -2.32 8.53
C LEU A 22 15.55 -1.98 7.65
N THR A 23 16.74 -1.76 8.25
CA THR A 23 17.97 -1.51 7.51
C THR A 23 18.32 -2.67 6.59
N ASP A 24 18.25 -3.91 7.09
CA ASP A 24 18.51 -5.11 6.30
C ASP A 24 17.52 -5.25 5.12
N LEU A 25 16.24 -4.92 5.32
CA LEU A 25 15.22 -4.96 4.26
C LEU A 25 15.49 -3.91 3.19
N THR A 26 15.85 -2.68 3.58
CA THR A 26 16.17 -1.60 2.63
C THR A 26 17.42 -1.89 1.81
N ASP A 27 18.37 -2.65 2.35
CA ASP A 27 19.60 -3.07 1.66
C ASP A 27 19.38 -4.22 0.64
N ILE A 28 18.21 -4.87 0.62
CA ILE A 28 17.94 -5.96 -0.32
C ILE A 28 17.79 -5.46 -1.76
N GLY A 29 17.42 -4.20 -1.96
CA GLY A 29 17.08 -3.67 -3.28
C GLY A 29 15.68 -4.13 -3.74
N ASN A 30 15.48 -4.35 -5.02
CA ASN A 30 14.19 -4.69 -5.60
C ASN A 30 13.42 -5.78 -4.83
N ARG A 31 12.41 -5.37 -4.04
CA ARG A 31 11.47 -6.27 -3.33
C ARG A 31 10.09 -6.34 -4.01
N MET A 32 10.00 -5.97 -5.28
CA MET A 32 8.75 -6.04 -6.04
C MET A 32 8.15 -7.44 -5.99
N ALA A 33 6.84 -7.52 -5.93
CA ALA A 33 6.03 -8.74 -5.90
C ALA A 33 6.50 -9.82 -6.90
N GLY A 34 6.68 -11.04 -6.44
CA GLY A 34 7.16 -12.19 -7.22
C GLY A 34 8.65 -12.13 -7.60
N SER A 35 9.40 -11.16 -7.08
CA SER A 35 10.85 -11.07 -7.32
C SER A 35 11.66 -11.92 -6.33
N THR A 36 12.92 -12.18 -6.67
CA THR A 36 13.85 -12.81 -5.73
C THR A 36 14.14 -11.92 -4.52
N GLY A 37 13.99 -10.60 -4.66
CA GLY A 37 14.17 -9.66 -3.56
C GLY A 37 13.02 -9.70 -2.56
N GLU A 38 11.77 -9.83 -3.01
CA GLU A 38 10.63 -10.08 -2.12
C GLU A 38 10.86 -11.34 -1.27
N ARG A 39 11.19 -12.47 -1.92
CA ARG A 39 11.49 -13.72 -1.20
C ARG A 39 12.61 -13.55 -0.18
N ARG A 40 13.70 -12.88 -0.53
CA ARG A 40 14.80 -12.59 0.41
C ARG A 40 14.36 -11.71 1.57
N GLY A 41 13.47 -10.73 1.31
CA GLY A 41 12.84 -9.91 2.34
C GLY A 41 12.05 -10.76 3.32
N ALA A 42 11.18 -11.63 2.81
CA ALA A 42 10.38 -12.54 3.62
C ALA A 42 11.27 -13.55 4.40
N GLU A 43 12.31 -14.11 3.79
CA GLU A 43 13.30 -14.95 4.46
C GLU A 43 14.00 -14.21 5.61
N ARG A 44 14.36 -12.92 5.40
CA ARG A 44 14.98 -12.09 6.43
C ARG A 44 14.03 -11.78 7.59
N VAL A 45 12.72 -11.62 7.31
CA VAL A 45 11.69 -11.49 8.35
C VAL A 45 11.55 -12.79 9.14
N VAL A 46 11.52 -13.96 8.49
CA VAL A 46 11.50 -15.28 9.17
C VAL A 46 12.69 -15.43 10.09
N GLU A 47 13.91 -15.10 9.65
CA GLU A 47 15.11 -15.10 10.51
C GLU A 47 14.96 -14.19 11.74
N ALA A 48 14.31 -13.01 11.56
CA ALA A 48 14.03 -12.12 12.68
C ALA A 48 12.99 -12.71 13.64
N PHE A 49 11.95 -13.37 13.14
CA PHE A 49 10.97 -14.07 13.97
C PHE A 49 11.64 -15.19 14.79
N GLU A 50 12.50 -15.99 14.17
CA GLU A 50 13.27 -17.03 14.86
C GLU A 50 14.20 -16.43 15.95
N ALA A 51 14.90 -15.33 15.63
CA ALA A 51 15.78 -14.63 16.58
C ALA A 51 15.00 -14.02 17.75
N ALA A 52 13.74 -13.62 17.54
CA ALA A 52 12.82 -13.17 18.57
C ALA A 52 12.25 -14.33 19.43
N GLY A 53 12.49 -15.59 19.08
CA GLY A 53 11.99 -16.76 19.77
C GLY A 53 10.52 -17.09 19.46
N LEU A 54 10.00 -16.59 18.36
CA LEU A 54 8.62 -16.84 17.92
C LEU A 54 8.47 -18.27 17.38
N ARG A 55 7.27 -18.84 17.54
CA ARG A 55 6.98 -20.21 17.11
C ARG A 55 6.48 -20.25 15.68
N ASN A 56 6.60 -21.41 15.04
CA ASN A 56 6.07 -21.69 13.72
C ASN A 56 6.50 -20.67 12.65
N ALA A 57 7.71 -20.10 12.82
CA ALA A 57 8.27 -19.17 11.83
C ALA A 57 8.52 -19.89 10.50
N GLY A 58 8.06 -19.30 9.39
CA GLY A 58 8.20 -19.91 8.07
C GLY A 58 7.61 -19.07 6.95
N LEU A 59 7.72 -19.60 5.74
CA LEU A 59 7.13 -19.01 4.53
C LEU A 59 5.88 -19.76 4.13
N ASP A 60 4.87 -19.02 3.68
CA ASP A 60 3.64 -19.52 3.06
C ASP A 60 3.59 -19.04 1.60
N GLU A 61 3.63 -19.97 0.64
CA GLU A 61 3.78 -19.70 -0.79
C GLU A 61 2.44 -19.73 -1.52
N PHE A 62 2.24 -18.80 -2.46
CA PHE A 62 1.03 -18.73 -3.28
C PHE A 62 1.33 -18.20 -4.69
N GLU A 63 0.39 -18.43 -5.63
CA GLU A 63 0.50 -17.96 -7.01
C GLU A 63 -0.08 -16.57 -7.19
N ILE A 64 0.57 -15.74 -8.04
CA ILE A 64 0.16 -14.38 -8.38
C ILE A 64 0.28 -14.12 -9.88
N PRO A 65 -0.47 -13.13 -10.43
CA PRO A 65 -0.21 -12.57 -11.75
C PRO A 65 0.98 -11.60 -11.65
N GLY A 66 2.21 -12.11 -11.79
CA GLY A 66 3.41 -11.30 -11.65
C GLY A 66 3.58 -10.26 -12.74
N TRP A 67 4.29 -9.18 -12.40
CA TRP A 67 4.66 -8.11 -13.31
C TRP A 67 6.12 -7.67 -13.07
N TRP A 68 6.86 -7.45 -14.15
CA TRP A 68 8.25 -6.97 -14.09
C TRP A 68 8.43 -5.77 -15.00
N ARG A 69 8.99 -4.71 -14.45
CA ARG A 69 9.35 -3.50 -15.17
C ARG A 69 10.54 -3.78 -16.08
N GLY A 70 10.41 -3.40 -17.35
CA GLY A 70 11.50 -3.28 -18.29
C GLY A 70 11.84 -1.82 -18.54
N GLU A 71 12.38 -1.53 -19.73
CA GLU A 71 12.70 -0.17 -20.16
C GLU A 71 11.42 0.58 -20.55
N SER A 72 11.42 1.90 -20.37
CA SER A 72 10.35 2.76 -20.87
C SER A 72 10.89 4.10 -21.29
N SER A 73 10.29 4.65 -22.34
CA SER A 73 10.63 5.99 -22.82
C SER A 73 9.39 6.78 -23.22
N LEU A 74 9.54 8.10 -23.19
CA LEU A 74 8.56 9.06 -23.66
C LEU A 74 9.26 10.09 -24.55
N SER A 75 8.82 10.19 -25.80
CA SER A 75 9.30 11.20 -26.74
C SER A 75 8.17 12.19 -27.06
N VAL A 76 8.55 13.43 -27.24
CA VAL A 76 7.64 14.50 -27.70
C VAL A 76 8.15 15.02 -29.03
N SER A 77 7.27 15.14 -30.02
CA SER A 77 7.53 15.76 -31.31
C SER A 77 6.48 16.82 -31.64
N GLY A 78 6.86 17.79 -32.46
CA GLY A 78 6.08 18.97 -32.82
C GLY A 78 6.96 20.20 -32.81
N ALA A 79 6.49 21.30 -32.26
CA ALA A 79 7.29 22.56 -32.16
C ALA A 79 8.60 22.36 -31.34
N VAL A 80 8.64 21.34 -30.47
CA VAL A 80 9.82 20.99 -29.65
C VAL A 80 10.01 19.48 -29.67
N GLU A 81 11.24 19.03 -29.90
CA GLU A 81 11.59 17.62 -29.76
C GLU A 81 12.25 17.36 -28.41
N ARG A 82 11.79 16.32 -27.71
CA ARG A 82 12.35 15.83 -26.43
C ARG A 82 12.26 14.32 -26.36
N HIS A 83 13.22 13.75 -25.64
CA HIS A 83 13.26 12.33 -25.35
C HIS A 83 13.58 12.13 -23.87
N HIS A 84 12.80 11.31 -23.19
CA HIS A 84 12.90 10.96 -21.79
C HIS A 84 12.99 9.44 -21.67
N GLU A 85 14.06 8.93 -21.07
CA GLU A 85 14.32 7.50 -20.85
C GLU A 85 14.90 7.23 -19.44
N ASN A 86 15.19 8.30 -18.70
CA ASN A 86 15.74 8.19 -17.35
C ASN A 86 14.64 7.84 -16.36
N SER A 87 14.90 6.89 -15.45
CA SER A 87 13.95 6.45 -14.43
C SER A 87 13.49 7.55 -13.44
N HIS A 88 14.19 8.69 -13.36
CA HIS A 88 13.75 9.88 -12.65
C HIS A 88 12.86 10.82 -13.49
N GLU A 89 12.61 10.47 -14.73
CA GLU A 89 11.74 11.21 -15.64
C GLU A 89 10.51 10.41 -16.05
N VAL A 90 10.68 9.11 -16.37
CA VAL A 90 9.63 8.22 -16.86
C VAL A 90 9.85 6.78 -16.41
N ILE A 91 8.79 6.12 -15.99
CA ILE A 91 8.80 4.70 -15.60
C ILE A 91 7.49 4.03 -16.04
N ALA A 92 7.52 2.77 -16.45
CA ALA A 92 6.31 1.98 -16.68
C ALA A 92 5.52 1.79 -15.36
N LEU A 93 4.20 1.76 -15.42
CA LEU A 93 3.34 1.50 -14.24
C LEU A 93 3.04 0.01 -14.09
N PRO A 94 3.07 -0.57 -12.87
CA PRO A 94 2.68 -1.97 -12.65
C PRO A 94 1.28 -2.27 -13.18
N GLY A 95 1.13 -3.41 -13.87
CA GLY A 95 -0.11 -3.79 -14.53
C GLY A 95 -0.27 -3.25 -15.96
N THR A 96 0.65 -2.42 -16.45
CA THR A 96 0.66 -2.01 -17.87
C THR A 96 1.04 -3.18 -18.78
N PRO A 97 0.52 -3.25 -20.03
CA PRO A 97 1.09 -4.11 -21.06
C PRO A 97 2.33 -3.47 -21.70
N SER A 98 3.18 -4.29 -22.33
CA SER A 98 4.17 -3.76 -23.28
C SER A 98 3.48 -3.19 -24.51
N GLY A 99 4.07 -2.15 -25.11
CA GLY A 99 3.54 -1.57 -26.33
C GLY A 99 4.20 -0.26 -26.72
N GLU A 100 4.09 0.04 -28.00
CA GLU A 100 4.50 1.33 -28.59
C GLU A 100 3.26 2.05 -29.08
N VAL A 101 3.15 3.34 -28.76
CA VAL A 101 2.07 4.21 -29.25
C VAL A 101 2.57 5.60 -29.55
N THR A 102 2.06 6.19 -30.64
CA THR A 102 2.35 7.58 -31.02
C THR A 102 1.02 8.26 -31.33
N ALA A 103 0.67 9.29 -30.54
CA ALA A 103 -0.61 9.99 -30.67
C ALA A 103 -0.54 11.41 -30.08
N PRO A 104 -1.51 12.28 -30.37
CA PRO A 104 -1.69 13.53 -29.64
C PRO A 104 -1.85 13.28 -28.15
N ILE A 105 -1.47 14.28 -27.32
CA ILE A 105 -1.64 14.19 -25.88
C ILE A 105 -2.79 15.08 -25.41
N VAL A 106 -3.63 14.55 -24.52
CA VAL A 106 -4.75 15.25 -23.89
C VAL A 106 -4.52 15.31 -22.38
N ASP A 107 -4.38 16.52 -21.83
CA ASP A 107 -4.23 16.73 -20.37
C ASP A 107 -5.61 16.86 -19.71
N VAL A 108 -6.00 15.85 -18.95
CA VAL A 108 -7.26 15.82 -18.19
C VAL A 108 -7.09 16.34 -16.74
N GLY A 109 -6.03 17.11 -16.49
CA GLY A 109 -5.80 17.76 -15.19
C GLY A 109 -5.67 16.77 -14.04
N ASP A 110 -6.51 16.93 -13.00
CA ASP A 110 -6.51 16.06 -11.83
C ASP A 110 -7.26 14.72 -12.05
N GLY A 111 -7.79 14.48 -13.26
CA GLY A 111 -8.41 13.21 -13.62
C GLY A 111 -9.71 12.91 -12.84
N THR A 112 -10.53 13.94 -12.63
CA THR A 112 -11.90 13.77 -12.10
C THR A 112 -12.84 13.33 -13.23
N ASP A 113 -14.01 12.78 -12.88
CA ASP A 113 -15.01 12.37 -13.86
C ASP A 113 -15.48 13.53 -14.74
N GLU A 114 -15.60 14.73 -14.15
CA GLU A 114 -15.95 15.94 -14.91
C GLU A 114 -14.86 16.33 -15.90
N ALA A 115 -13.58 16.16 -15.51
CA ALA A 115 -12.46 16.46 -16.39
C ALA A 115 -12.38 15.47 -17.57
N PHE A 116 -12.61 14.18 -17.32
CA PHE A 116 -12.70 13.16 -18.37
C PHE A 116 -13.91 13.40 -19.28
N ALA A 117 -15.08 13.74 -18.72
CA ALA A 117 -16.28 14.04 -19.51
C ALA A 117 -16.09 15.29 -20.38
N ALA A 118 -15.38 16.30 -19.90
CA ALA A 118 -15.09 17.51 -20.68
C ALA A 118 -14.14 17.26 -21.86
N ALA A 119 -13.25 16.26 -21.75
CA ALA A 119 -12.28 15.90 -22.78
C ALA A 119 -12.70 14.69 -23.64
N GLU A 120 -13.92 14.15 -23.47
CA GLU A 120 -14.34 12.86 -24.04
C GLU A 120 -14.13 12.76 -25.56
N GLU A 121 -14.45 13.83 -26.32
CA GLU A 121 -14.30 13.84 -27.78
C GLU A 121 -12.82 13.86 -28.23
N GLU A 122 -11.90 14.32 -27.38
CA GLU A 122 -10.46 14.44 -27.68
C GLU A 122 -9.67 13.20 -27.29
N LEU A 123 -10.22 12.34 -26.42
CA LEU A 123 -9.54 11.17 -25.88
C LEU A 123 -9.45 9.99 -26.84
N GLU A 124 -10.39 9.86 -27.78
CA GLU A 124 -10.39 8.76 -28.76
C GLU A 124 -9.11 8.81 -29.63
N GLY A 125 -8.26 7.79 -29.49
CA GLY A 125 -6.99 7.68 -30.23
C GLY A 125 -5.87 8.58 -29.69
N ALA A 126 -6.02 9.23 -28.54
CA ALA A 126 -5.03 10.09 -27.91
C ALA A 126 -4.28 9.37 -26.77
N VAL A 127 -3.16 9.93 -26.32
CA VAL A 127 -2.52 9.62 -25.04
C VAL A 127 -3.13 10.53 -23.98
N ALA A 128 -3.82 9.96 -23.00
CA ALA A 128 -4.37 10.72 -21.89
C ALA A 128 -3.32 10.98 -20.81
N MET A 129 -3.26 12.20 -20.26
CA MET A 129 -2.42 12.52 -19.11
C MET A 129 -3.25 13.00 -17.93
N ALA A 130 -3.11 12.37 -16.77
CA ALA A 130 -3.73 12.77 -15.53
C ALA A 130 -2.70 12.98 -14.40
N SER A 131 -2.99 13.91 -13.49
CA SER A 131 -2.20 14.17 -12.29
C SER A 131 -2.43 13.10 -11.21
N SER A 132 -1.42 12.83 -10.38
CA SER A 132 -1.56 12.03 -9.17
C SER A 132 -2.32 12.76 -8.04
N ARG A 133 -2.59 14.05 -8.24
CA ARG A 133 -3.36 14.85 -7.28
C ARG A 133 -4.84 14.45 -7.30
N THR A 134 -5.46 14.53 -6.12
CA THR A 134 -6.92 14.61 -5.97
C THR A 134 -7.24 16.02 -5.49
N PRO A 135 -8.20 16.73 -6.12
CA PRO A 135 -8.60 18.07 -5.67
C PRO A 135 -9.15 18.07 -4.25
N ASP A 136 -8.89 19.13 -3.47
CA ASP A 136 -9.39 19.26 -2.09
C ASP A 136 -10.93 19.32 -2.00
N SER A 137 -11.61 19.57 -3.14
CA SER A 137 -13.08 19.55 -3.25
C SER A 137 -13.67 18.16 -3.44
N HIS A 138 -12.84 17.14 -3.57
CA HIS A 138 -13.26 15.75 -3.74
C HIS A 138 -13.30 15.05 -2.39
N ASP A 139 -14.38 14.36 -2.09
CA ASP A 139 -14.64 13.80 -0.75
C ASP A 139 -13.73 12.61 -0.41
N ARG A 140 -13.16 11.93 -1.43
CA ARG A 140 -12.21 10.82 -1.27
C ARG A 140 -11.02 10.96 -2.22
N TRP A 141 -9.99 10.20 -1.95
CA TRP A 141 -8.88 10.07 -2.89
C TRP A 141 -9.32 9.33 -4.17
N ILE A 142 -8.97 9.88 -5.34
CA ILE A 142 -9.22 9.24 -6.64
C ILE A 142 -8.03 8.34 -6.94
N HIS A 143 -8.26 7.03 -6.97
CA HIS A 143 -7.22 6.06 -7.21
C HIS A 143 -6.66 6.18 -8.65
N ARG A 144 -5.34 5.97 -8.82
CA ARG A 144 -4.69 6.00 -10.13
C ARG A 144 -5.31 5.03 -11.14
N MET A 145 -5.77 3.88 -10.67
CA MET A 145 -6.47 2.88 -11.48
C MET A 145 -7.75 3.44 -12.10
N GLU A 146 -8.56 4.18 -11.33
CA GLU A 146 -9.78 4.81 -11.86
C GLU A 146 -9.46 5.76 -13.03
N LYS A 147 -8.44 6.60 -12.86
CA LYS A 147 -7.99 7.53 -13.91
C LYS A 147 -7.52 6.81 -15.16
N TYR A 148 -6.80 5.70 -14.98
CA TYR A 148 -6.33 4.86 -16.06
C TYR A 148 -7.50 4.17 -16.81
N VAL A 149 -8.41 3.55 -16.08
CA VAL A 149 -9.58 2.87 -16.66
C VAL A 149 -10.48 3.87 -17.37
N ALA A 150 -10.73 5.04 -16.74
CA ALA A 150 -11.53 6.11 -17.33
C ALA A 150 -10.94 6.61 -18.67
N ALA A 151 -9.62 6.71 -18.79
CA ALA A 151 -8.95 7.04 -20.04
C ALA A 151 -9.12 5.92 -21.10
N ALA A 152 -8.85 4.67 -20.70
CA ALA A 152 -8.91 3.51 -21.61
C ALA A 152 -10.34 3.28 -22.15
N GLU A 153 -11.36 3.40 -21.31
CA GLU A 153 -12.76 3.23 -21.71
C GLU A 153 -13.27 4.32 -22.66
N ARG A 154 -12.62 5.49 -22.66
CA ARG A 154 -12.88 6.60 -23.59
C ARG A 154 -12.03 6.56 -24.86
N GLY A 155 -11.37 5.42 -25.12
CA GLY A 155 -10.64 5.20 -26.36
C GLY A 155 -9.23 5.77 -26.39
N ALA A 156 -8.66 6.21 -25.25
CA ALA A 156 -7.25 6.55 -25.19
C ALA A 156 -6.39 5.35 -25.56
N VAL A 157 -5.27 5.60 -26.25
CA VAL A 157 -4.35 4.55 -26.71
C VAL A 157 -3.08 4.44 -25.86
N GLY A 158 -2.90 5.36 -24.91
CA GLY A 158 -1.81 5.37 -23.93
C GLY A 158 -2.16 6.25 -22.74
N PHE A 159 -1.48 6.08 -21.62
CA PHE A 159 -1.73 6.82 -20.40
C PHE A 159 -0.44 7.33 -19.76
N VAL A 160 -0.45 8.59 -19.33
CA VAL A 160 0.63 9.25 -18.60
C VAL A 160 0.12 9.68 -17.23
N PHE A 161 0.71 9.14 -16.15
CA PHE A 161 0.40 9.52 -14.79
C PHE A 161 1.45 10.50 -14.27
N ARG A 162 1.09 11.78 -14.19
CA ARG A 162 2.00 12.85 -13.78
C ARG A 162 2.03 13.01 -12.27
N ASN A 163 3.23 13.03 -11.65
CA ASN A 163 3.33 13.39 -10.23
C ASN A 163 2.94 14.86 -10.01
N HIS A 164 2.28 15.13 -8.90
CA HIS A 164 2.00 16.50 -8.44
C HIS A 164 3.07 17.03 -7.48
N ILE A 165 3.97 16.16 -6.98
CA ILE A 165 5.09 16.48 -6.09
C ILE A 165 6.35 16.68 -6.94
N GLU A 166 7.08 17.75 -6.68
CA GLU A 166 8.35 18.07 -7.36
C GLU A 166 9.51 17.20 -6.90
N GLY A 167 10.62 17.19 -7.66
CA GLY A 167 11.87 16.53 -7.26
C GLY A 167 12.31 15.42 -8.20
N ALA A 168 11.88 15.42 -9.45
CA ALA A 168 12.18 14.39 -10.44
C ALA A 168 11.75 12.99 -9.94
N LEU A 169 10.53 12.89 -9.46
CA LEU A 169 9.95 11.70 -8.83
C LEU A 169 8.75 11.18 -9.66
N PRO A 170 8.95 10.37 -10.70
CA PRO A 170 7.85 9.66 -11.35
C PRO A 170 7.11 8.81 -10.32
N PRO A 171 5.76 8.85 -10.28
CA PRO A 171 4.99 8.01 -9.39
C PRO A 171 4.88 6.60 -9.98
N THR A 172 4.88 5.58 -9.13
CA THR A 172 4.55 4.21 -9.47
C THR A 172 3.26 3.74 -8.78
N GLY A 173 2.90 2.51 -8.97
CA GLY A 173 1.76 1.81 -8.35
C GLY A 173 0.88 1.14 -9.38
N GLU A 174 0.21 0.08 -8.97
CA GLU A 174 -0.64 -0.73 -9.82
C GLU A 174 -1.75 0.07 -10.51
N ILE A 175 -1.97 -0.26 -11.79
CA ILE A 175 -3.04 0.25 -12.63
C ILE A 175 -3.75 -0.90 -13.33
N GLY A 176 -4.90 -0.63 -13.95
CA GLY A 176 -5.66 -1.64 -14.69
C GLY A 176 -6.61 -2.42 -13.78
N TYR A 177 -6.76 -3.69 -14.05
CA TYR A 177 -7.73 -4.55 -13.36
C TYR A 177 -7.02 -5.55 -12.45
N HIS A 178 -7.66 -5.92 -11.36
CA HIS A 178 -7.08 -6.74 -10.30
C HIS A 178 -6.38 -8.04 -10.75
N ASN A 179 -6.88 -8.73 -11.75
CA ASN A 179 -6.39 -10.04 -12.14
C ASN A 179 -5.89 -10.13 -13.59
N ARG A 180 -5.69 -8.99 -14.24
CA ARG A 180 -5.23 -8.92 -15.63
C ARG A 180 -4.53 -7.59 -15.91
N PRO A 181 -3.58 -7.58 -16.85
CA PRO A 181 -2.99 -6.34 -17.34
C PRO A 181 -4.04 -5.35 -17.86
N GLY A 182 -3.76 -4.08 -17.73
CA GLY A 182 -4.55 -3.04 -18.35
C GLY A 182 -4.51 -3.11 -19.89
N PRO A 183 -5.43 -2.45 -20.61
CA PRO A 183 -5.54 -2.56 -22.06
C PRO A 183 -4.57 -1.67 -22.85
N ILE A 184 -3.98 -0.64 -22.26
CA ILE A 184 -3.13 0.35 -22.96
C ILE A 184 -1.80 0.58 -22.23
N PRO A 185 -0.70 0.92 -22.96
CA PRO A 185 0.57 1.25 -22.33
C PRO A 185 0.45 2.46 -21.41
N ALA A 186 1.11 2.40 -20.25
CA ALA A 186 1.03 3.46 -19.24
C ALA A 186 2.37 3.71 -18.56
N VAL A 187 2.68 4.99 -18.34
CA VAL A 187 3.91 5.43 -17.66
C VAL A 187 3.59 6.44 -16.57
N GLY A 188 4.37 6.38 -15.48
CA GLY A 188 4.49 7.47 -14.52
C GLY A 188 5.56 8.46 -14.99
N VAL A 189 5.29 9.76 -14.88
CA VAL A 189 6.27 10.80 -15.20
C VAL A 189 6.44 11.77 -14.04
N SER A 190 7.66 12.33 -13.91
CA SER A 190 7.89 13.36 -12.91
C SER A 190 7.01 14.58 -13.16
N LYS A 191 6.79 15.36 -12.11
CA LYS A 191 6.05 16.64 -12.20
C LYS A 191 6.65 17.53 -13.29
N GLU A 192 7.98 17.62 -13.35
CA GLU A 192 8.72 18.48 -14.27
C GLU A 192 8.51 18.08 -15.74
N VAL A 193 8.45 16.77 -16.02
CA VAL A 193 8.10 16.25 -17.34
C VAL A 193 6.64 16.54 -17.66
N GLY A 194 5.73 16.16 -16.74
CA GLY A 194 4.29 16.34 -16.93
C GLY A 194 3.87 17.80 -17.10
N ASP A 195 4.40 18.73 -16.29
CA ASP A 195 4.14 20.17 -16.45
C ASP A 195 4.61 20.73 -17.80
N ARG A 196 5.68 20.14 -18.35
CA ARG A 196 6.13 20.48 -19.70
C ARG A 196 5.15 19.99 -20.76
N LEU A 197 4.70 18.73 -20.64
CA LEU A 197 3.69 18.16 -21.55
C LEU A 197 2.39 18.97 -21.52
N SER A 198 1.92 19.33 -20.33
CA SER A 198 0.72 20.16 -20.14
C SER A 198 0.82 21.52 -20.86
N ARG A 199 1.99 22.19 -20.75
CA ARG A 199 2.20 23.47 -21.48
C ARG A 199 2.24 23.31 -22.99
N LEU A 200 2.78 22.20 -23.49
CA LEU A 200 2.83 21.93 -24.94
C LEU A 200 1.44 21.58 -25.48
N ALA A 201 0.68 20.77 -24.77
CA ALA A 201 -0.70 20.41 -25.13
C ALA A 201 -1.64 21.62 -25.13
N GLY A 202 -1.42 22.58 -24.23
CA GLY A 202 -2.25 23.78 -24.08
C GLY A 202 -1.83 24.98 -24.93
N ASP A 203 -0.87 24.87 -25.84
CA ASP A 203 -0.41 25.98 -26.70
C ASP A 203 -1.31 26.13 -27.95
N PRO A 204 -2.19 27.13 -27.99
CA PRO A 204 -3.14 27.29 -29.10
C PRO A 204 -2.50 27.82 -30.39
N GLU A 205 -1.25 28.31 -30.34
CA GLU A 205 -0.49 28.84 -31.50
C GLU A 205 0.60 27.87 -31.99
N GLY A 206 0.85 26.77 -31.22
CA GLY A 206 1.84 25.75 -31.53
C GLY A 206 1.29 24.65 -32.44
N ASP A 207 2.19 23.87 -33.03
CA ASP A 207 1.83 22.58 -33.63
C ASP A 207 1.36 21.64 -32.49
N GLU A 208 0.25 20.94 -32.72
CA GLU A 208 -0.29 19.97 -31.77
C GLU A 208 0.80 18.91 -31.44
N PRO A 209 1.21 18.77 -30.15
CA PRO A 209 2.31 17.88 -29.81
C PRO A 209 1.89 16.43 -29.93
N THR A 210 2.74 15.63 -30.53
CA THR A 210 2.61 14.18 -30.58
C THR A 210 3.54 13.55 -29.55
N VAL A 211 3.01 12.63 -28.75
CA VAL A 211 3.77 11.87 -27.78
C VAL A 211 3.92 10.43 -28.24
N SER A 212 5.14 9.91 -28.18
CA SER A 212 5.42 8.49 -28.38
C SER A 212 5.79 7.88 -27.05
N LEU A 213 5.05 6.84 -26.65
CA LEU A 213 5.37 5.97 -25.50
C LEU A 213 5.94 4.67 -26.02
N ASP A 214 7.03 4.21 -25.44
CA ASP A 214 7.56 2.87 -25.62
C ASP A 214 7.71 2.24 -24.24
N VAL A 215 7.00 1.15 -24.02
CA VAL A 215 6.93 0.45 -22.73
C VAL A 215 7.30 -1.01 -22.95
N ASP A 216 8.39 -1.44 -22.33
CA ASP A 216 8.73 -2.85 -22.18
C ASP A 216 8.44 -3.29 -20.74
N CYS A 217 7.72 -4.40 -20.60
CA CYS A 217 7.42 -5.04 -19.33
C CYS A 217 7.04 -6.50 -19.57
N ARG A 218 6.98 -7.27 -18.49
CA ARG A 218 6.58 -8.69 -18.57
C ARG A 218 5.43 -8.96 -17.60
N ASN A 219 4.36 -9.56 -18.11
CA ASN A 219 3.21 -10.02 -17.35
C ASN A 219 3.14 -11.55 -17.45
N GLU A 220 3.47 -12.27 -16.41
CA GLU A 220 3.49 -13.75 -16.37
C GLU A 220 3.11 -14.23 -14.97
N PRO A 221 2.40 -15.37 -14.82
CA PRO A 221 2.19 -15.98 -13.51
C PRO A 221 3.52 -16.30 -12.81
N THR A 222 3.56 -16.07 -11.50
CA THR A 222 4.70 -16.39 -10.65
C THR A 222 4.22 -16.74 -9.24
N THR A 223 5.14 -16.98 -8.32
CA THR A 223 4.84 -17.21 -6.91
C THR A 223 5.31 -16.05 -6.06
N SER A 224 4.56 -15.76 -5.01
CA SER A 224 4.91 -14.87 -3.93
C SER A 224 4.88 -15.61 -2.60
N VAL A 225 5.26 -14.94 -1.50
CA VAL A 225 5.38 -15.58 -0.19
C VAL A 225 4.96 -14.63 0.92
N ASN A 226 4.21 -15.14 1.89
CA ASN A 226 4.02 -14.51 3.19
C ASN A 226 5.06 -15.05 4.18
N ALA A 227 5.62 -14.21 5.05
CA ALA A 227 6.37 -14.67 6.21
C ALA A 227 5.45 -14.71 7.42
N VAL A 228 5.42 -15.84 8.14
CA VAL A 228 4.49 -16.08 9.24
C VAL A 228 5.21 -16.50 10.51
N ALA A 229 4.66 -16.18 11.67
CA ALA A 229 5.07 -16.68 12.98
C ALA A 229 3.95 -16.56 14.01
N GLU A 230 4.15 -17.09 15.20
CA GLU A 230 3.16 -17.08 16.28
C GLU A 230 3.79 -16.84 17.65
N VAL A 231 3.01 -16.21 18.55
CA VAL A 231 3.35 -16.05 19.97
C VAL A 231 2.08 -16.20 20.83
N GLY A 232 2.20 -16.64 22.07
CA GLY A 232 1.10 -16.87 23.00
C GLY A 232 0.61 -18.31 23.02
N PRO A 233 -0.55 -18.60 23.67
CA PRO A 233 -1.10 -19.94 23.79
C PRO A 233 -1.55 -20.51 22.45
N ASP A 234 -1.67 -21.82 22.37
CA ASP A 234 -2.18 -22.52 21.19
C ASP A 234 -3.73 -22.53 21.22
N THR A 235 -4.33 -21.36 20.87
CA THR A 235 -5.78 -21.19 20.75
C THR A 235 -6.21 -21.35 19.29
N GLU A 236 -7.47 -21.73 19.06
CA GLU A 236 -8.06 -21.81 17.72
C GLU A 236 -8.12 -20.40 17.10
N GLU A 237 -8.68 -19.47 17.82
CA GLU A 237 -8.77 -18.07 17.44
C GLU A 237 -7.43 -17.34 17.67
N ALA A 238 -7.10 -16.38 16.80
CA ALA A 238 -5.87 -15.59 16.87
C ALA A 238 -6.12 -14.10 16.59
N VAL A 239 -5.35 -13.25 17.25
CA VAL A 239 -5.16 -11.85 16.87
C VAL A 239 -4.09 -11.78 15.79
N TYR A 240 -4.38 -11.13 14.66
CA TYR A 240 -3.41 -10.97 13.57
C TYR A 240 -2.74 -9.61 13.64
N LEU A 241 -1.40 -9.60 13.59
CA LEU A 241 -0.59 -8.41 13.39
C LEU A 241 0.09 -8.53 12.04
N THR A 242 -0.20 -7.58 11.14
CA THR A 242 0.19 -7.71 9.74
C THR A 242 0.86 -6.45 9.18
N ALA A 243 1.64 -6.63 8.12
CA ALA A 243 2.20 -5.61 7.24
C ALA A 243 2.52 -6.29 5.91
N HIS A 244 3.01 -5.58 4.90
CA HIS A 244 3.57 -6.24 3.73
C HIS A 244 5.10 -6.12 3.65
N VAL A 245 5.76 -7.08 3.01
CA VAL A 245 7.22 -7.16 2.88
C VAL A 245 7.72 -6.73 1.50
N ASP A 246 6.86 -6.85 0.49
CA ASP A 246 7.18 -6.35 -0.83
C ASP A 246 7.22 -4.81 -0.86
N ALA A 247 7.77 -4.28 -1.91
CA ALA A 247 7.86 -2.85 -2.17
C ALA A 247 8.09 -2.61 -3.65
N HIS A 248 7.74 -1.44 -4.14
CA HIS A 248 8.03 -1.07 -5.51
C HIS A 248 9.53 -1.09 -5.82
N ASP A 249 9.90 -1.59 -7.00
CA ASP A 249 11.27 -1.76 -7.50
C ASP A 249 12.05 -0.47 -7.76
N VAL A 250 11.42 0.68 -7.56
CA VAL A 250 12.02 2.01 -7.82
C VAL A 250 12.71 2.62 -6.61
N SER A 251 12.52 2.06 -5.39
CA SER A 251 13.05 2.62 -4.14
C SER A 251 13.42 1.52 -3.14
N ASP A 252 13.93 1.93 -1.97
CA ASP A 252 14.21 1.02 -0.85
C ASP A 252 12.92 0.49 -0.21
N GLY A 253 11.76 1.14 -0.43
CA GLY A 253 10.50 0.80 0.22
C GLY A 253 10.63 0.87 1.75
N ALA A 254 11.21 1.97 2.25
CA ALA A 254 11.56 2.06 3.66
C ALA A 254 10.32 2.27 4.54
N ASN A 255 9.46 3.24 4.19
CA ASN A 255 8.20 3.48 4.88
C ASN A 255 7.06 2.62 4.32
N ASP A 256 7.14 2.26 3.04
CA ASP A 256 6.16 1.50 2.28
C ASP A 256 6.81 0.23 1.67
N ASN A 257 6.93 -0.95 2.41
CA ASN A 257 6.52 -1.09 3.81
C ASN A 257 7.54 -1.93 4.61
N GLY A 258 8.84 -1.66 4.42
CA GLY A 258 9.90 -2.26 5.25
C GLY A 258 9.71 -1.94 6.73
N ALA A 259 9.25 -0.71 7.04
CA ALA A 259 8.99 -0.29 8.42
C ALA A 259 7.85 -1.07 9.07
N GLY A 260 6.75 -1.31 8.36
CA GLY A 260 5.66 -2.17 8.84
C GLY A 260 6.11 -3.58 9.14
N SER A 261 6.86 -4.20 8.22
CA SER A 261 7.45 -5.54 8.42
C SER A 261 8.39 -5.59 9.63
N ALA A 262 9.22 -4.56 9.82
CA ALA A 262 10.10 -4.45 10.98
C ALA A 262 9.33 -4.26 12.30
N LEU A 263 8.24 -3.50 12.26
CA LEU A 263 7.33 -3.31 13.41
C LEU A 263 6.64 -4.62 13.79
N VAL A 264 6.16 -5.41 12.82
CA VAL A 264 5.56 -6.74 13.08
C VAL A 264 6.55 -7.62 13.85
N ALA A 265 7.81 -7.67 13.42
CA ALA A 265 8.83 -8.47 14.10
C ALA A 265 9.20 -7.92 15.49
N GLU A 266 9.33 -6.59 15.65
CA GLU A 266 9.63 -5.96 16.94
C GLU A 266 8.49 -6.14 17.95
N VAL A 267 7.24 -5.97 17.52
CA VAL A 267 6.06 -6.21 18.38
C VAL A 267 6.00 -7.68 18.79
N GLY A 268 6.24 -8.62 17.86
CA GLY A 268 6.32 -10.05 18.16
C GLY A 268 7.38 -10.36 19.22
N ARG A 269 8.58 -9.76 19.09
CA ARG A 269 9.66 -9.89 20.07
C ARG A 269 9.25 -9.37 21.46
N LEU A 270 8.56 -8.24 21.51
CA LEU A 270 8.08 -7.64 22.76
C LEU A 270 6.98 -8.50 23.40
N LEU A 271 6.02 -9.01 22.61
CA LEU A 271 4.97 -9.91 23.09
C LEU A 271 5.55 -11.22 23.64
N ALA A 272 6.63 -11.76 23.05
CA ALA A 272 7.30 -12.93 23.57
C ALA A 272 7.84 -12.72 25.01
N THR A 273 8.16 -11.48 25.40
CA THR A 273 8.59 -11.17 26.78
C THR A 273 7.47 -11.23 27.82
N VAL A 274 6.21 -11.20 27.37
CA VAL A 274 4.99 -11.25 28.16
C VAL A 274 4.08 -12.39 27.76
N GLU A 275 4.59 -13.37 27.01
CA GLU A 275 3.81 -14.48 26.44
C GLU A 275 2.91 -15.20 27.47
N GLY A 276 3.41 -15.34 28.72
CA GLY A 276 2.66 -15.99 29.79
C GLY A 276 1.42 -15.24 30.27
N ASP A 277 1.24 -13.99 29.85
CA ASP A 277 0.10 -13.16 30.21
C ASP A 277 -0.95 -13.11 29.07
N LEU A 278 -0.66 -13.69 27.89
CA LEU A 278 -1.57 -13.73 26.74
C LEU A 278 -2.60 -14.86 26.90
N ASP A 279 -3.86 -14.55 26.66
CA ASP A 279 -4.98 -15.50 26.68
C ASP A 279 -5.31 -16.04 25.28
N THR A 280 -4.90 -15.31 24.23
CA THR A 280 -5.15 -15.62 22.83
C THR A 280 -3.85 -15.59 22.05
N ARG A 281 -3.69 -16.51 21.08
CA ARG A 281 -2.58 -16.55 20.15
C ARG A 281 -2.50 -15.25 19.33
N VAL A 282 -1.30 -14.73 19.14
CA VAL A 282 -1.04 -13.68 18.16
C VAL A 282 -0.30 -14.28 16.96
N ARG A 283 -0.86 -14.15 15.79
CA ARG A 283 -0.27 -14.53 14.52
C ARG A 283 0.32 -13.31 13.84
N LEU A 284 1.60 -13.39 13.51
CA LEU A 284 2.34 -12.34 12.83
C LEU A 284 2.48 -12.73 11.37
N VAL A 285 2.13 -11.82 10.46
CA VAL A 285 2.22 -12.06 9.02
C VAL A 285 2.79 -10.83 8.33
N THR A 286 3.83 -11.03 7.51
CA THR A 286 4.20 -10.01 6.54
C THR A 286 3.87 -10.53 5.15
N PHE A 287 2.88 -9.87 4.53
CA PHE A 287 2.34 -10.28 3.24
C PHE A 287 3.30 -9.98 2.09
N GLY A 288 3.33 -10.86 1.11
CA GLY A 288 3.89 -10.56 -0.19
C GLY A 288 2.82 -10.03 -1.14
N SER A 289 3.26 -9.30 -2.16
CA SER A 289 2.42 -8.86 -3.27
C SER A 289 1.23 -7.98 -2.89
N GLU A 290 1.41 -7.10 -1.91
CA GLU A 290 0.46 -6.04 -1.60
C GLU A 290 0.39 -5.06 -2.78
N GLU A 291 1.56 -4.60 -3.26
CA GLU A 291 1.77 -3.52 -4.22
C GLU A 291 1.17 -3.77 -5.62
N ILE A 292 0.78 -5.00 -5.89
CA ILE A 292 0.11 -5.39 -7.14
C ILE A 292 -1.27 -6.03 -6.93
N GLY A 293 -1.90 -5.80 -5.78
CA GLY A 293 -3.29 -6.18 -5.57
C GLY A 293 -3.61 -6.98 -4.31
N LEU A 294 -2.88 -6.82 -3.20
CA LEU A 294 -3.16 -7.39 -1.88
C LEU A 294 -3.17 -8.95 -1.87
N TRP A 295 -2.41 -9.59 -2.77
CA TRP A 295 -2.53 -11.03 -3.00
C TRP A 295 -2.21 -11.88 -1.77
N GLY A 296 -1.19 -11.49 -0.98
CA GLY A 296 -0.84 -12.21 0.25
C GLY A 296 -1.90 -12.14 1.32
N ALA A 297 -2.57 -10.99 1.45
CA ALA A 297 -3.68 -10.81 2.37
C ALA A 297 -4.92 -11.60 1.94
N TYR A 298 -5.28 -11.56 0.64
CA TYR A 298 -6.37 -12.39 0.09
C TYR A 298 -6.09 -13.87 0.27
N HIS A 299 -4.88 -14.35 -0.04
CA HIS A 299 -4.50 -15.74 0.19
C HIS A 299 -4.72 -16.16 1.65
N THR A 300 -4.30 -15.33 2.60
CA THR A 300 -4.49 -15.62 4.04
C THR A 300 -5.96 -15.61 4.43
N ALA A 301 -6.75 -14.64 3.96
CA ALA A 301 -8.18 -14.55 4.25
C ALA A 301 -8.98 -15.73 3.65
N GLU A 302 -8.60 -16.19 2.45
CA GLU A 302 -9.26 -17.32 1.77
C GLU A 302 -8.90 -18.68 2.38
N THR A 303 -7.71 -18.82 2.95
CA THR A 303 -7.21 -20.08 3.52
C THR A 303 -7.45 -20.24 5.01
N THR A 304 -7.88 -19.18 5.69
CA THR A 304 -8.16 -19.18 7.13
C THR A 304 -9.66 -18.95 7.37
N PRO A 305 -10.36 -19.83 8.09
CA PRO A 305 -11.75 -19.59 8.48
C PRO A 305 -11.90 -18.26 9.24
N GLU A 306 -12.92 -17.47 8.92
CA GLU A 306 -13.12 -16.15 9.51
C GLU A 306 -13.28 -16.20 11.05
N GLU A 307 -13.88 -17.29 11.55
CA GLU A 307 -14.05 -17.54 13.00
C GLU A 307 -12.75 -17.83 13.75
N GLU A 308 -11.65 -18.12 13.04
CA GLU A 308 -10.32 -18.29 13.63
C GLU A 308 -9.53 -16.96 13.71
N ILE A 309 -10.09 -15.86 13.18
CA ILE A 309 -9.46 -14.54 13.17
C ILE A 309 -10.21 -13.61 14.12
N ALA A 310 -9.70 -13.40 15.32
CA ALA A 310 -10.31 -12.51 16.31
C ALA A 310 -10.37 -11.05 15.81
N CYS A 311 -9.24 -10.55 15.34
CA CYS A 311 -9.12 -9.24 14.71
C CYS A 311 -7.77 -9.10 13.99
N VAL A 312 -7.65 -8.07 13.13
CA VAL A 312 -6.43 -7.78 12.39
C VAL A 312 -5.96 -6.35 12.67
N VAL A 313 -4.69 -6.20 12.98
CA VAL A 313 -3.99 -4.90 13.05
C VAL A 313 -2.98 -4.87 11.91
N ASN A 314 -3.30 -4.18 10.84
CA ASN A 314 -2.41 -4.00 9.69
C ASN A 314 -1.59 -2.72 9.84
N LEU A 315 -0.30 -2.81 9.58
CA LEU A 315 0.65 -1.69 9.64
C LEU A 315 1.12 -1.35 8.23
N ASP A 316 0.79 -0.14 7.78
CA ASP A 316 1.22 0.34 6.47
C ASP A 316 1.53 1.85 6.53
N GLY A 317 2.73 2.24 6.05
CA GLY A 317 3.19 3.63 6.16
C GLY A 317 3.36 4.10 7.61
N ALA A 318 3.80 3.23 8.52
CA ALA A 318 3.70 3.42 9.96
C ALA A 318 4.97 3.98 10.63
N CYS A 319 5.88 4.66 9.88
CA CYS A 319 7.14 5.18 10.45
C CYS A 319 7.54 6.59 9.98
N SER A 320 6.67 7.31 9.25
CA SER A 320 6.97 8.67 8.78
C SER A 320 6.97 9.72 9.91
N SER A 321 6.42 9.38 11.07
CA SER A 321 6.38 10.19 12.30
C SER A 321 5.93 9.32 13.48
N ARG A 322 5.79 9.92 14.65
CA ARG A 322 5.19 9.30 15.85
C ARG A 322 3.68 9.54 16.00
N ASN A 323 3.06 10.31 15.09
CA ASN A 323 1.64 10.64 15.16
C ASN A 323 0.81 9.49 14.58
N LEU A 324 0.39 8.57 15.42
CA LEU A 324 -0.35 7.38 15.01
C LEU A 324 -1.71 7.77 14.42
N ARG A 325 -2.05 7.17 13.30
CA ARG A 325 -3.37 7.23 12.66
C ARG A 325 -3.91 5.81 12.52
N VAL A 326 -5.17 5.60 12.92
CA VAL A 326 -5.83 4.30 12.82
C VAL A 326 -7.13 4.43 12.05
N GLY A 327 -7.19 3.82 10.88
CA GLY A 327 -8.42 3.62 10.11
C GLY A 327 -9.15 2.40 10.66
N THR A 328 -10.27 2.59 11.32
CA THR A 328 -10.95 1.53 12.09
C THR A 328 -12.02 0.79 11.31
N ASN A 329 -12.31 1.19 10.08
CA ASN A 329 -13.31 0.56 9.20
C ASN A 329 -14.69 0.38 9.88
N GLY A 330 -15.03 1.27 10.83
CA GLY A 330 -16.28 1.22 11.58
C GLY A 330 -16.34 0.16 12.71
N PHE A 331 -15.20 -0.40 13.11
CA PHE A 331 -15.11 -1.33 14.24
C PHE A 331 -14.82 -0.58 15.55
N GLU A 332 -15.86 -0.31 16.32
CA GLU A 332 -15.83 0.52 17.55
C GLU A 332 -14.91 -0.07 18.64
N GLY A 333 -14.90 -1.40 18.83
CA GLY A 333 -14.04 -2.06 19.81
C GLY A 333 -12.56 -1.87 19.51
N MET A 334 -12.20 -1.88 18.20
CA MET A 334 -10.85 -1.60 17.75
C MET A 334 -10.47 -0.14 18.03
N ARG A 335 -11.38 0.82 17.72
CA ARG A 335 -11.17 2.25 17.97
C ARG A 335 -10.92 2.53 19.44
N SER A 336 -11.82 2.08 20.31
CA SER A 336 -11.72 2.33 21.76
C SER A 336 -10.47 1.73 22.39
N THR A 337 -9.95 0.63 21.85
CA THR A 337 -8.66 0.06 22.28
C THR A 337 -7.50 0.98 21.99
N PHE A 338 -7.39 1.48 20.76
CA PHE A 338 -6.31 2.41 20.39
C PHE A 338 -6.41 3.75 21.11
N GLU A 339 -7.61 4.29 21.30
CA GLU A 339 -7.86 5.50 22.11
C GLU A 339 -7.39 5.30 23.56
N ALA A 340 -7.74 4.17 24.19
CA ALA A 340 -7.31 3.88 25.54
C ALA A 340 -5.78 3.63 25.66
N VAL A 341 -5.13 3.13 24.62
CA VAL A 341 -3.65 3.04 24.55
C VAL A 341 -3.05 4.43 24.42
N ALA A 342 -3.54 5.25 23.50
CA ALA A 342 -3.03 6.61 23.32
C ALA A 342 -3.15 7.45 24.61
N ASP A 343 -4.28 7.36 25.30
CA ASP A 343 -4.48 8.02 26.59
C ASP A 343 -3.49 7.53 27.66
N ALA A 344 -3.24 6.21 27.74
CA ALA A 344 -2.33 5.63 28.71
C ALA A 344 -0.86 6.05 28.52
N PHE A 345 -0.46 6.32 27.29
CA PHE A 345 0.90 6.73 26.92
C PHE A 345 1.06 8.25 26.67
N ASP A 346 -0.02 9.05 26.82
CA ASP A 346 -0.06 10.47 26.45
C ASP A 346 0.45 10.69 25.02
N ALA A 347 0.03 9.81 24.10
CA ALA A 347 0.47 9.79 22.71
C ALA A 347 -0.58 10.42 21.77
N PRO A 348 -0.16 11.13 20.71
CA PRO A 348 -1.09 11.64 19.71
C PRO A 348 -1.71 10.48 18.91
N LEU A 349 -3.03 10.54 18.72
CA LEU A 349 -3.78 9.59 17.91
C LEU A 349 -4.80 10.31 17.04
N THR A 350 -4.93 9.87 15.80
CA THR A 350 -6.04 10.25 14.91
C THR A 350 -6.76 8.98 14.49
N THR A 351 -8.08 8.94 14.62
CA THR A 351 -8.92 7.80 14.18
C THR A 351 -9.81 8.20 13.01
N GLY A 352 -10.09 7.24 12.12
CA GLY A 352 -11.05 7.35 11.03
C GLY A 352 -11.95 6.12 10.99
N GLU A 353 -13.25 6.31 10.71
CA GLU A 353 -14.24 5.22 10.72
C GLU A 353 -14.62 4.73 9.32
N THR A 354 -14.23 5.47 8.28
CA THR A 354 -14.56 5.13 6.89
C THR A 354 -13.99 3.77 6.53
N ILE A 355 -14.81 2.91 5.94
CA ILE A 355 -14.35 1.63 5.37
C ILE A 355 -13.55 1.95 4.12
N SER A 356 -12.26 1.58 4.14
CA SER A 356 -11.34 1.83 3.03
C SER A 356 -10.89 0.52 2.39
N PRO A 357 -11.02 0.35 1.07
CA PRO A 357 -10.56 -0.83 0.36
C PRO A 357 -9.06 -0.81 0.04
N HIS A 358 -8.32 0.14 0.61
CA HIS A 358 -6.89 0.30 0.39
C HIS A 358 -6.09 -0.32 1.53
N GLY A 359 -5.13 -1.18 1.19
CA GLY A 359 -4.27 -1.92 2.11
C GLY A 359 -4.82 -3.30 2.51
N ASP A 360 -3.94 -4.11 3.05
CA ASP A 360 -4.14 -5.54 3.31
C ASP A 360 -5.31 -5.88 4.25
N GLN A 361 -5.65 -4.97 5.18
CA GLN A 361 -6.81 -5.16 6.08
C GLN A 361 -8.13 -5.34 5.31
N TRP A 362 -8.21 -4.83 4.06
CA TRP A 362 -9.42 -4.94 3.26
C TRP A 362 -9.81 -6.39 2.97
N ALA A 363 -8.85 -7.28 2.73
CA ALA A 363 -9.12 -8.69 2.50
C ALA A 363 -9.93 -9.35 3.64
N PHE A 364 -9.81 -8.83 4.84
CA PHE A 364 -10.50 -9.29 6.05
C PHE A 364 -11.79 -8.50 6.31
N VAL A 365 -11.75 -7.17 6.17
CA VAL A 365 -12.92 -6.30 6.38
C VAL A 365 -14.08 -6.69 5.47
N GLN A 366 -13.83 -7.01 4.20
CA GLN A 366 -14.88 -7.41 3.26
C GLN A 366 -15.61 -8.70 3.67
N GLU A 367 -14.96 -9.56 4.48
CA GLU A 367 -15.56 -10.78 5.07
C GLU A 367 -16.26 -10.50 6.40
N GLY A 368 -16.15 -9.29 6.95
CA GLY A 368 -16.75 -8.89 8.22
C GLY A 368 -15.83 -9.03 9.43
N VAL A 369 -14.60 -9.44 9.24
CA VAL A 369 -13.58 -9.57 10.30
C VAL A 369 -13.17 -8.18 10.77
N PRO A 370 -13.11 -7.93 12.11
CA PRO A 370 -12.61 -6.67 12.64
C PRO A 370 -11.16 -6.42 12.22
N ALA A 371 -10.93 -5.38 11.44
CA ALA A 371 -9.59 -5.05 10.99
C ALA A 371 -9.37 -3.53 10.91
N VAL A 372 -8.16 -3.12 11.29
CA VAL A 372 -7.71 -1.72 11.23
C VAL A 372 -6.46 -1.58 10.40
N MET A 373 -6.28 -0.40 9.80
CA MET A 373 -5.00 0.02 9.24
C MET A 373 -4.37 1.09 10.12
N ALA A 374 -3.21 0.77 10.69
CA ALA A 374 -2.41 1.70 11.49
C ALA A 374 -1.26 2.26 10.63
N SER A 375 -1.21 3.58 10.52
CA SER A 375 -0.22 4.35 9.80
C SER A 375 0.26 5.51 10.66
N THR A 376 1.13 6.37 10.12
CA THR A 376 1.50 7.62 10.78
C THR A 376 1.19 8.81 9.88
N THR A 377 0.90 9.96 10.50
CA THR A 377 0.63 11.20 9.78
C THR A 377 1.82 12.14 9.87
N SER A 378 2.17 12.77 8.76
CA SER A 378 3.19 13.82 8.69
C SER A 378 2.59 15.08 8.05
N ASP A 379 3.32 16.21 8.15
CA ASP A 379 2.93 17.47 7.51
C ASP A 379 3.12 17.47 5.98
N GLN A 380 3.50 16.32 5.40
CA GLN A 380 3.68 16.16 3.96
C GLN A 380 2.33 15.97 3.26
N SER A 381 2.20 16.54 2.08
CA SER A 381 0.98 16.38 1.27
C SER A 381 0.98 15.02 0.55
N GLY A 382 -0.20 14.40 0.44
CA GLY A 382 -0.42 13.13 -0.23
C GLY A 382 0.35 11.97 0.42
N ARG A 383 0.82 11.01 -0.39
CA ARG A 383 1.65 9.89 0.08
C ARG A 383 3.08 10.30 0.47
N GLY A 384 3.42 11.59 0.37
CA GLY A 384 4.78 12.04 0.58
C GLY A 384 5.73 11.44 -0.46
N TRP A 385 6.73 10.66 -0.02
CA TRP A 385 7.68 9.97 -0.90
C TRP A 385 7.25 8.57 -1.32
N GLY A 386 6.20 8.00 -0.72
CA GLY A 386 5.68 6.68 -1.05
C GLY A 386 5.38 6.53 -2.55
N HIS A 387 5.63 5.36 -3.11
CA HIS A 387 5.51 5.07 -4.54
C HIS A 387 6.39 5.94 -5.44
N THR A 388 7.57 6.37 -4.95
CA THR A 388 8.58 7.09 -5.73
C THR A 388 9.98 6.65 -5.33
N HIS A 389 11.00 7.06 -6.10
CA HIS A 389 12.42 6.84 -5.76
C HIS A 389 12.86 7.41 -4.40
N ALA A 390 12.05 8.24 -3.76
CA ALA A 390 12.42 8.92 -2.54
C ALA A 390 11.98 8.20 -1.26
N ASP A 391 11.33 7.04 -1.35
CA ASP A 391 11.01 6.23 -0.16
C ASP A 391 12.25 5.43 0.29
N THR A 392 13.10 6.10 1.05
CA THR A 392 14.42 5.62 1.47
C THR A 392 14.61 5.75 2.99
N LEU A 393 15.53 4.94 3.54
CA LEU A 393 15.76 4.84 4.98
C LEU A 393 16.08 6.18 5.66
N ASP A 394 16.75 7.10 4.96
CA ASP A 394 17.12 8.43 5.48
C ASP A 394 15.93 9.36 5.76
N LYS A 395 14.72 8.99 5.33
CA LYS A 395 13.48 9.71 5.62
C LYS A 395 12.85 9.31 6.96
N LEU A 396 13.33 8.22 7.57
CA LEU A 396 12.76 7.64 8.78
C LEU A 396 13.65 7.89 10.01
N ASP A 397 13.08 7.75 11.20
CA ASP A 397 13.78 7.91 12.47
C ASP A 397 13.51 6.70 13.38
N SER A 398 14.58 6.08 13.89
CA SER A 398 14.46 4.92 14.78
C SER A 398 13.66 5.18 16.06
N ARG A 399 13.56 6.44 16.49
CA ARG A 399 12.75 6.84 17.66
C ARG A 399 11.26 6.77 17.35
N ASP A 400 10.87 7.13 16.12
CA ASP A 400 9.48 7.07 15.69
C ASP A 400 9.05 5.59 15.56
N LEU A 401 9.90 4.72 15.00
CA LEU A 401 9.67 3.27 14.96
C LEU A 401 9.47 2.67 16.37
N ARG A 402 10.33 3.03 17.33
CA ARG A 402 10.21 2.56 18.72
C ARG A 402 8.93 3.04 19.42
N GLU A 403 8.51 4.27 19.17
CA GLU A 403 7.27 4.82 19.72
C GLU A 403 6.06 4.07 19.16
N VAL A 404 5.99 3.89 17.84
CA VAL A 404 4.92 3.11 17.19
C VAL A 404 4.93 1.66 17.67
N ALA A 405 6.10 1.01 17.76
CA ALA A 405 6.22 -0.35 18.30
C ALA A 405 5.65 -0.46 19.72
N THR A 406 5.91 0.55 20.57
CA THR A 406 5.39 0.59 21.95
C THR A 406 3.85 0.63 21.95
N LEU A 407 3.26 1.54 21.16
CA LEU A 407 1.80 1.72 21.10
C LEU A 407 1.09 0.51 20.49
N VAL A 408 1.62 -0.02 19.39
CA VAL A 408 1.06 -1.21 18.74
C VAL A 408 1.19 -2.44 19.62
N THR A 409 2.32 -2.64 20.31
CA THR A 409 2.47 -3.74 21.27
C THR A 409 1.41 -3.64 22.38
N ALA A 410 1.16 -2.45 22.92
CA ALA A 410 0.14 -2.25 23.95
C ALA A 410 -1.28 -2.55 23.45
N ALA A 411 -1.59 -2.18 22.18
CA ALA A 411 -2.90 -2.47 21.58
C ALA A 411 -3.08 -3.97 21.32
N VAL A 412 -2.09 -4.62 20.69
CA VAL A 412 -2.14 -6.07 20.41
C VAL A 412 -2.17 -6.89 21.70
N ASN A 413 -1.39 -6.50 22.72
CA ASN A 413 -1.46 -7.13 24.05
C ASN A 413 -2.86 -7.05 24.66
N ARG A 414 -3.57 -5.92 24.52
CA ARG A 414 -4.94 -5.79 25.01
C ARG A 414 -5.92 -6.69 24.26
N PHE A 415 -5.79 -6.81 22.94
CA PHE A 415 -6.60 -7.75 22.14
C PHE A 415 -6.33 -9.20 22.56
N ALA A 416 -5.06 -9.55 22.77
CA ALA A 416 -4.65 -10.91 23.08
C ALA A 416 -4.84 -11.32 24.56
N THR A 417 -5.21 -10.41 25.47
CA THR A 417 -5.50 -10.69 26.89
C THR A 417 -7.00 -10.68 27.23
N GLY A 418 -7.86 -10.88 26.22
CA GLY A 418 -9.33 -11.04 26.42
C GLY A 418 -10.06 -9.77 26.91
N GLY A 419 -9.43 -8.60 26.80
CA GLY A 419 -9.94 -7.34 27.32
C GLY A 419 -10.83 -6.54 26.37
N VAL A 420 -10.96 -6.95 25.11
CA VAL A 420 -11.65 -6.18 24.07
C VAL A 420 -12.50 -7.08 23.20
N GLU A 421 -13.78 -6.75 23.12
CA GLU A 421 -14.70 -7.40 22.19
C GLU A 421 -14.57 -6.70 20.83
N ALA A 422 -13.87 -7.34 19.88
CA ALA A 422 -13.94 -6.99 18.48
C ALA A 422 -15.00 -7.88 17.83
N GLU A 423 -16.23 -7.35 17.70
CA GLU A 423 -17.33 -8.12 17.12
C GLU A 423 -17.23 -8.18 15.60
N HIS A 424 -17.33 -9.40 15.04
CA HIS A 424 -17.50 -9.61 13.61
C HIS A 424 -18.81 -9.00 13.10
N ARG A 425 -18.80 -8.53 11.89
CA ARG A 425 -19.99 -8.01 11.18
C ARG A 425 -20.38 -8.96 10.06
N SER A 426 -21.63 -8.93 9.62
CA SER A 426 -21.98 -9.68 8.41
C SER A 426 -21.43 -8.99 7.15
N ARG A 427 -21.13 -9.77 6.11
CA ARG A 427 -20.71 -9.25 4.80
C ARG A 427 -21.70 -8.21 4.26
N GLU A 428 -23.02 -8.42 4.45
CA GLU A 428 -24.04 -7.46 4.05
C GLU A 428 -23.93 -6.16 4.83
N SER A 429 -23.62 -6.20 6.12
CA SER A 429 -23.42 -5.00 6.94
C SER A 429 -22.20 -4.21 6.52
N ILE A 430 -21.13 -4.87 6.09
CA ILE A 430 -19.95 -4.19 5.52
C ILE A 430 -20.32 -3.57 4.16
N ARG A 431 -20.88 -4.36 3.23
CA ARG A 431 -21.30 -3.89 1.91
C ARG A 431 -22.16 -2.62 1.99
N ASP A 432 -23.15 -2.62 2.87
CA ASP A 432 -24.12 -1.52 3.00
C ASP A 432 -23.52 -0.27 3.69
N ALA A 433 -22.33 -0.40 4.30
CA ALA A 433 -21.62 0.69 4.98
C ALA A 433 -20.46 1.28 4.16
N ILE A 434 -20.10 0.68 3.02
CA ILE A 434 -19.07 1.21 2.14
C ILE A 434 -19.60 2.50 1.47
N ASP A 435 -18.75 3.52 1.43
CA ASP A 435 -19.04 4.76 0.71
C ASP A 435 -19.30 4.50 -0.79
N GLU A 436 -20.29 5.18 -1.37
CA GLU A 436 -20.69 4.99 -2.77
C GLU A 436 -19.51 5.18 -3.73
N GLY A 437 -18.62 6.13 -3.45
CA GLY A 437 -17.43 6.37 -4.26
C GLY A 437 -16.45 5.19 -4.25
N TYR A 438 -16.29 4.50 -3.12
CA TYR A 438 -15.47 3.27 -3.06
C TYR A 438 -16.17 2.07 -3.72
N VAL A 439 -17.50 2.01 -3.70
CA VAL A 439 -18.25 1.00 -4.47
C VAL A 439 -17.97 1.16 -5.96
N GLU A 440 -17.99 2.39 -6.48
CA GLU A 440 -17.67 2.70 -7.88
C GLU A 440 -16.22 2.37 -8.21
N GLU A 441 -15.28 2.74 -7.36
CA GLU A 441 -13.87 2.43 -7.51
C GLU A 441 -13.63 0.92 -7.63
N LEU A 442 -14.16 0.13 -6.67
CA LEU A 442 -14.02 -1.33 -6.64
C LEU A 442 -14.65 -1.99 -7.88
N LYS A 443 -15.80 -1.50 -8.35
CA LYS A 443 -16.45 -1.99 -9.58
C LYS A 443 -15.60 -1.66 -10.82
N THR A 444 -15.09 -0.45 -10.91
CA THR A 444 -14.23 0.02 -11.99
C THR A 444 -12.97 -0.84 -12.10
N GLY A 445 -12.33 -1.14 -10.96
CA GLY A 445 -11.14 -2.01 -10.90
C GLY A 445 -11.42 -3.51 -11.00
N GLY A 446 -12.69 -3.94 -11.07
CA GLY A 446 -13.05 -5.36 -11.06
C GLY A 446 -12.76 -6.05 -9.71
N ARG A 447 -12.76 -5.28 -8.62
CA ARG A 447 -12.45 -5.72 -7.25
C ARG A 447 -13.68 -5.80 -6.33
N TRP A 448 -14.87 -5.56 -6.84
CA TRP A 448 -16.09 -5.60 -6.03
C TRP A 448 -16.35 -7.03 -5.54
N PRO A 449 -16.34 -7.29 -4.21
CA PRO A 449 -16.34 -8.66 -3.68
C PRO A 449 -17.75 -9.22 -3.45
N TYR A 450 -18.80 -8.43 -3.68
CA TYR A 450 -20.17 -8.84 -3.40
C TYR A 450 -20.94 -9.09 -4.68
N GLU A 451 -21.87 -10.10 -4.64
CA GLU A 451 -22.79 -10.32 -5.75
C GLU A 451 -23.79 -9.16 -5.88
N GLU A 452 -24.22 -8.86 -7.14
CA GLU A 452 -25.21 -7.82 -7.44
C GLU A 452 -26.63 -8.20 -6.99
#